data_b93f70fb87606e551175bdf9fa8f3ee9
#
_entry.id   b93f70fb87606e551175bdf9fa8f3ee9
#
_cell.length_a   1.000
_cell.length_b   1.000
_cell.length_c   1.000
_cell.angle_alpha   90.00
_cell.angle_beta   90.00
_cell.angle_gamma   90.00
#
_symmetry.space_group_name_H-M   'P 1'
#
loop_
_entity.id
_entity.type
_entity.pdbx_description
1 polymer ?
#
loop_
_entity_poly.entity_id
_entity_poly.type
_entity_poly.pdbx_seq_one_letter_code
_entity_poly.pdbx_strand_id
1 'polypeptide(L)'
;MQKKLFLLDAMALIYRAYYGLIRNPRLTSAGRNTNAQFGFTSTLIDLIKKENPTHMAVAFDTHAPTERHTTFVDYKANREDAPEDLLDAIPDIKRIITGFNIPCIELDGYEADDVIGTLAWQAAAAGYTVYMVTPDKDYGQLVKENVFIYKPPYMGSKEEILGPKEVCEKWQIKDVHQVIDILGLMGDAVDNIPGIPGVGEKTAMKLLAQYDSIENVLANADKIGGKMGEKIKAGADSAILSKQLATIITDVPVTFHEEDFCIRDHNKDALSENWNSKPWVNVSWATRLVPVAKLLPQARYNWTSLATPPLRLLSLHRKIILSKR
;
A
#
# COMPACT_ATOMS: atom_id res chain seq x y z
N MET A 1 25.31 3.07 -7.73
CA MET A 1 24.53 2.88 -6.48
C MET A 1 23.24 2.17 -6.88
N GLN A 2 22.81 1.13 -6.16
CA GLN A 2 21.55 0.45 -6.48
C GLN A 2 20.39 1.39 -6.22
N LYS A 3 19.49 1.58 -7.20
CA LYS A 3 18.29 2.42 -7.07
C LYS A 3 17.25 1.67 -6.26
N LYS A 4 16.82 2.25 -5.13
CA LYS A 4 15.81 1.69 -4.25
C LYS A 4 14.57 2.59 -4.24
N LEU A 5 13.42 2.05 -4.59
CA LEU A 5 12.12 2.71 -4.51
C LEU A 5 11.30 2.11 -3.37
N PHE A 6 10.77 2.96 -2.49
CA PHE A 6 9.83 2.58 -1.44
C PHE A 6 8.46 3.17 -1.77
N LEU A 7 7.47 2.32 -1.97
CA LEU A 7 6.07 2.69 -2.20
C LEU A 7 5.26 2.34 -0.96
N LEU A 8 4.73 3.35 -0.30
CA LEU A 8 4.03 3.20 0.97
C LEU A 8 2.52 3.16 0.75
N ASP A 9 1.87 2.14 1.29
CA ASP A 9 0.42 2.04 1.43
C ASP A 9 -0.01 2.91 2.63
N ALA A 10 -0.58 4.08 2.33
CA ALA A 10 -0.88 5.08 3.35
C ALA A 10 -1.86 4.57 4.38
N MET A 11 -3.03 4.08 3.93
CA MET A 11 -4.11 3.71 4.84
C MET A 11 -3.74 2.53 5.72
N ALA A 12 -3.11 1.50 5.18
CA ALA A 12 -2.64 0.36 5.98
C ALA A 12 -1.64 0.78 7.07
N LEU A 13 -0.73 1.72 6.77
CA LEU A 13 0.22 2.25 7.75
C LEU A 13 -0.44 3.19 8.75
N ILE A 14 -1.41 4.01 8.34
CA ILE A 14 -2.16 4.94 9.19
C ILE A 14 -3.01 4.16 10.21
N TYR A 15 -3.79 3.19 9.76
CA TYR A 15 -4.59 2.32 10.64
C TYR A 15 -3.72 1.59 11.64
N ARG A 16 -2.63 1.01 11.16
CA ARG A 16 -1.65 0.33 12.01
C ARG A 16 -1.07 1.26 13.07
N ALA A 17 -0.71 2.49 12.71
CA ALA A 17 -0.18 3.49 13.63
C ALA A 17 -1.21 3.90 14.67
N TYR A 18 -2.44 4.15 14.25
CA TYR A 18 -3.54 4.55 15.12
C TYR A 18 -3.85 3.48 16.17
N TYR A 19 -4.13 2.26 15.74
CA TYR A 19 -4.48 1.15 16.64
C TYR A 19 -3.30 0.63 17.45
N GLY A 20 -2.08 0.73 16.94
CA GLY A 20 -0.86 0.35 17.67
C GLY A 20 -0.62 1.17 18.93
N LEU A 21 -1.14 2.39 18.98
CA LEU A 21 -1.01 3.30 20.13
C LEU A 21 -2.30 3.47 20.93
N ILE A 22 -3.37 2.73 20.62
CA ILE A 22 -4.69 2.93 21.21
C ILE A 22 -4.71 2.74 22.74
N ARG A 23 -3.86 1.87 23.28
CA ARG A 23 -3.76 1.63 24.73
C ARG A 23 -2.94 2.69 25.48
N ASN A 24 -2.13 3.46 24.78
CA ASN A 24 -1.32 4.56 25.32
C ASN A 24 -1.32 5.71 24.33
N PRO A 25 -2.44 6.41 24.17
CA PRO A 25 -2.64 7.38 23.10
C PRO A 25 -1.72 8.61 23.26
N ARG A 26 -1.29 9.11 22.12
CA ARG A 26 -0.56 10.37 22.02
C ARG A 26 -1.57 11.50 21.88
N LEU A 27 -1.72 12.27 22.94
CA LEU A 27 -2.65 13.40 22.98
C LEU A 27 -1.92 14.71 22.94
N THR A 28 -2.50 15.71 22.31
CA THR A 28 -2.09 17.11 22.44
C THR A 28 -2.45 17.65 23.82
N SER A 29 -1.95 18.84 24.16
CA SER A 29 -2.37 19.57 25.37
C SER A 29 -3.88 19.88 25.38
N ALA A 30 -4.52 19.92 24.20
CA ALA A 30 -5.95 20.11 24.03
C ALA A 30 -6.76 18.79 23.97
N GLY A 31 -6.12 17.64 24.25
CA GLY A 31 -6.78 16.33 24.29
C GLY A 31 -7.00 15.68 22.91
N ARG A 32 -6.52 16.26 21.80
CA ARG A 32 -6.66 15.68 20.47
C ARG A 32 -5.75 14.47 20.33
N ASN A 33 -6.28 13.36 19.81
CA ASN A 33 -5.50 12.16 19.49
C ASN A 33 -4.59 12.39 18.26
N THR A 34 -3.34 11.97 18.36
CA THR A 34 -2.33 12.11 17.31
C THR A 34 -1.59 10.79 17.04
N ASN A 35 -2.18 9.67 17.40
CA ASN A 35 -1.58 8.35 17.20
C ASN A 35 -1.19 8.09 15.74
N ALA A 36 -2.10 8.39 14.83
CA ALA A 36 -1.92 8.19 13.40
C ALA A 36 -0.75 9.03 12.87
N GLN A 37 -0.77 10.35 13.13
CA GLN A 37 0.30 11.26 12.71
C GLN A 37 1.65 10.85 13.28
N PHE A 38 1.69 10.56 14.59
CA PHE A 38 2.93 10.19 15.27
C PHE A 38 3.50 8.87 14.75
N GLY A 39 2.67 7.82 14.68
CA GLY A 39 3.14 6.50 14.28
C GLY A 39 3.52 6.42 12.81
N PHE A 40 2.73 7.04 11.91
CA PHE A 40 3.05 7.13 10.48
C PHE A 40 4.38 7.88 10.26
N THR A 41 4.52 9.07 10.86
CA THR A 41 5.73 9.88 10.71
C THR A 41 6.96 9.18 11.28
N SER A 42 6.82 8.47 12.40
CA SER A 42 7.92 7.68 12.97
C SER A 42 8.35 6.57 12.01
N THR A 43 7.40 5.87 11.40
CA THR A 43 7.69 4.84 10.39
C THR A 43 8.39 5.43 9.17
N LEU A 44 7.91 6.58 8.66
CA LEU A 44 8.51 7.27 7.53
C LEU A 44 9.97 7.66 7.80
N ILE A 45 10.23 8.29 8.96
CA ILE A 45 11.58 8.70 9.36
C ILE A 45 12.50 7.48 9.53
N ASP A 46 12.01 6.41 10.15
CA ASP A 46 12.78 5.18 10.34
C ASP A 46 13.15 4.53 9.00
N LEU A 47 12.22 4.49 8.04
CA LEU A 47 12.49 4.00 6.68
C LEU A 47 13.59 4.83 6.01
N ILE A 48 13.45 6.16 6.02
CA ILE A 48 14.45 7.06 5.40
C ILE A 48 15.84 6.85 6.01
N LYS A 49 15.91 6.72 7.34
CA LYS A 49 17.19 6.60 8.05
C LYS A 49 17.85 5.23 7.93
N LYS A 50 17.07 4.16 8.03
CA LYS A 50 17.60 2.80 8.07
C LYS A 50 17.84 2.22 6.69
N GLU A 51 16.88 2.41 5.79
CA GLU A 51 16.89 1.78 4.47
C GLU A 51 17.63 2.62 3.43
N ASN A 52 17.78 3.93 3.71
CA ASN A 52 18.44 4.88 2.82
C ASN A 52 17.89 4.76 1.36
N PRO A 53 16.57 4.94 1.18
CA PRO A 53 15.95 4.86 -0.13
C PRO A 53 16.44 5.98 -1.04
N THR A 54 16.53 5.71 -2.34
CA THR A 54 16.82 6.75 -3.35
C THR A 54 15.55 7.42 -3.84
N HIS A 55 14.43 6.68 -3.81
CA HIS A 55 13.12 7.12 -4.29
C HIS A 55 12.03 6.67 -3.33
N MET A 56 10.97 7.45 -3.20
CA MET A 56 9.84 7.15 -2.33
C MET A 56 8.57 7.83 -2.83
N ALA A 57 7.43 7.17 -2.61
CA ALA A 57 6.10 7.76 -2.75
C ALA A 57 5.14 7.13 -1.76
N VAL A 58 4.03 7.81 -1.51
CA VAL A 58 2.94 7.33 -0.64
C VAL A 58 1.65 7.34 -1.45
N ALA A 59 1.00 6.19 -1.58
CA ALA A 59 -0.27 6.06 -2.25
C ALA A 59 -1.42 6.04 -1.24
N PHE A 60 -2.48 6.77 -1.56
CA PHE A 60 -3.71 6.85 -0.77
C PHE A 60 -4.89 6.33 -1.59
N ASP A 61 -5.81 5.65 -0.93
CA ASP A 61 -7.14 5.39 -1.47
C ASP A 61 -7.92 6.69 -1.60
N THR A 62 -8.78 6.78 -2.60
CA THR A 62 -9.73 7.86 -2.77
C THR A 62 -11.12 7.44 -2.27
N HIS A 63 -12.03 8.39 -2.15
CA HIS A 63 -13.44 8.10 -1.83
C HIS A 63 -14.26 7.69 -3.06
N ALA A 64 -13.65 7.72 -4.25
CA ALA A 64 -14.33 7.33 -5.49
C ALA A 64 -14.56 5.81 -5.51
N PRO A 65 -15.75 5.35 -5.94
CA PRO A 65 -15.99 3.93 -6.11
C PRO A 65 -15.07 3.35 -7.19
N THR A 66 -14.60 2.12 -6.96
CA THR A 66 -13.77 1.39 -7.92
C THR A 66 -14.62 0.42 -8.75
N GLU A 67 -14.03 -0.18 -9.79
CA GLU A 67 -14.70 -1.22 -10.57
C GLU A 67 -15.13 -2.42 -9.70
N ARG A 68 -14.39 -2.73 -8.63
CA ARG A 68 -14.75 -3.79 -7.67
C ARG A 68 -16.09 -3.53 -7.02
N HIS A 69 -16.41 -2.27 -6.65
CA HIS A 69 -17.72 -1.89 -6.09
C HIS A 69 -18.86 -2.01 -7.10
N THR A 70 -18.57 -1.79 -8.38
CA THR A 70 -19.56 -1.96 -9.47
C THR A 70 -19.81 -3.43 -9.74
N THR A 71 -18.77 -4.25 -9.71
CA THR A 71 -18.84 -5.70 -9.94
C THR A 71 -19.51 -6.43 -8.79
N PHE A 72 -19.26 -6.00 -7.55
CA PHE A 72 -19.81 -6.61 -6.35
C PHE A 72 -20.20 -5.52 -5.34
N VAL A 73 -21.48 -5.25 -5.22
CA VAL A 73 -22.02 -4.14 -4.40
C VAL A 73 -21.66 -4.28 -2.92
N ASP A 74 -21.51 -5.51 -2.44
CA ASP A 74 -21.16 -5.79 -1.05
C ASP A 74 -19.63 -5.75 -0.79
N TYR A 75 -18.81 -5.43 -1.80
CA TYR A 75 -17.37 -5.30 -1.63
C TYR A 75 -17.03 -4.25 -0.57
N LYS A 76 -16.29 -4.65 0.47
CA LYS A 76 -15.91 -3.83 1.63
C LYS A 76 -17.11 -3.25 2.43
N ALA A 77 -18.36 -3.68 2.16
CA ALA A 77 -19.56 -3.14 2.82
C ALA A 77 -19.64 -3.47 4.32
N ASN A 78 -18.89 -4.46 4.79
CA ASN A 78 -18.80 -4.84 6.20
C ASN A 78 -17.70 -4.09 6.99
N ARG A 79 -16.93 -3.20 6.32
CA ARG A 79 -15.94 -2.38 7.02
C ARG A 79 -16.65 -1.34 7.87
N GLU A 80 -16.25 -1.25 9.14
CA GLU A 80 -16.69 -0.17 10.03
C GLU A 80 -16.15 1.17 9.54
N ASP A 81 -16.91 2.23 9.79
CA ASP A 81 -16.44 3.58 9.52
C ASP A 81 -15.15 3.87 10.29
N ALA A 82 -14.22 4.53 9.64
CA ALA A 82 -12.98 4.93 10.29
C ALA A 82 -13.30 5.92 11.45
N PRO A 83 -12.60 5.81 12.59
CA PRO A 83 -12.73 6.78 13.66
C PRO A 83 -12.55 8.22 13.17
N GLU A 84 -13.37 9.16 13.64
CA GLU A 84 -13.34 10.56 13.21
C GLU A 84 -11.95 11.18 13.39
N ASP A 85 -11.30 10.92 14.52
CA ASP A 85 -9.96 11.42 14.81
C ASP A 85 -8.87 10.81 13.92
N LEU A 86 -9.08 9.60 13.36
CA LEU A 86 -8.23 9.02 12.33
C LEU A 86 -8.43 9.73 10.99
N LEU A 87 -9.68 9.99 10.59
CA LEU A 87 -9.99 10.72 9.36
C LEU A 87 -9.42 12.14 9.40
N ASP A 88 -9.56 12.81 10.54
CA ASP A 88 -8.98 14.14 10.79
C ASP A 88 -7.46 14.16 10.74
N ALA A 89 -6.80 13.01 10.93
CA ALA A 89 -5.35 12.90 10.85
C ALA A 89 -4.83 12.87 9.40
N ILE A 90 -5.61 12.40 8.43
CA ILE A 90 -5.17 12.21 7.04
C ILE A 90 -4.65 13.50 6.40
N PRO A 91 -5.35 14.65 6.47
CA PRO A 91 -4.82 15.92 5.93
C PRO A 91 -3.50 16.35 6.58
N ASP A 92 -3.33 16.12 7.88
CA ASP A 92 -2.09 16.42 8.59
C ASP A 92 -0.94 15.53 8.10
N ILE A 93 -1.20 14.22 7.90
CA ILE A 93 -0.23 13.25 7.39
C ILE A 93 0.20 13.62 5.96
N LYS A 94 -0.74 13.97 5.07
CA LYS A 94 -0.43 14.42 3.71
C LYS A 94 0.47 15.66 3.72
N ARG A 95 0.21 16.63 4.62
CA ARG A 95 1.08 17.81 4.78
C ARG A 95 2.48 17.44 5.27
N ILE A 96 2.59 16.47 6.18
CA ILE A 96 3.88 15.96 6.65
C ILE A 96 4.66 15.35 5.50
N ILE A 97 4.03 14.46 4.70
CA ILE A 97 4.64 13.79 3.55
C ILE A 97 5.14 14.83 2.55
N THR A 98 4.30 15.83 2.22
CA THR A 98 4.68 16.96 1.34
C THR A 98 5.85 17.76 1.91
N GLY A 99 5.89 17.97 3.24
CA GLY A 99 7.02 18.62 3.91
C GLY A 99 8.33 17.84 3.82
N PHE A 100 8.27 16.53 3.64
CA PHE A 100 9.43 15.68 3.33
C PHE A 100 9.79 15.69 1.83
N ASN A 101 9.09 16.46 1.00
CA ASN A 101 9.21 16.46 -0.46
C ASN A 101 8.96 15.06 -1.10
N ILE A 102 8.08 14.28 -0.47
CA ILE A 102 7.66 12.97 -0.97
C ILE A 102 6.30 13.13 -1.65
N PRO A 103 6.08 12.57 -2.85
CA PRO A 103 4.79 12.65 -3.54
C PRO A 103 3.72 11.80 -2.84
N CYS A 104 2.51 12.37 -2.73
CA CYS A 104 1.29 11.66 -2.44
C CYS A 104 0.59 11.33 -3.77
N ILE A 105 0.23 10.08 -3.97
CA ILE A 105 -0.42 9.61 -5.21
C ILE A 105 -1.84 9.17 -4.85
N GLU A 106 -2.80 9.66 -5.60
CA GLU A 106 -4.22 9.32 -5.52
C GLU A 106 -4.76 9.18 -6.93
N LEU A 107 -5.54 8.13 -7.19
CA LEU A 107 -6.14 7.91 -8.51
C LEU A 107 -7.59 7.45 -8.33
N ASP A 108 -8.53 8.29 -8.76
CA ASP A 108 -9.96 7.95 -8.70
C ASP A 108 -10.28 6.72 -9.56
N GLY A 109 -11.10 5.84 -9.02
CA GLY A 109 -11.52 4.60 -9.68
C GLY A 109 -10.60 3.40 -9.43
N TYR A 110 -9.46 3.60 -8.75
CA TYR A 110 -8.50 2.55 -8.39
C TYR A 110 -8.15 2.62 -6.91
N GLU A 111 -7.71 1.50 -6.36
CA GLU A 111 -7.23 1.42 -4.98
C GLU A 111 -5.73 1.72 -4.90
N ALA A 112 -5.24 2.02 -3.70
CA ALA A 112 -3.83 2.30 -3.48
C ALA A 112 -2.93 1.12 -3.87
N ASP A 113 -3.40 -0.13 -3.68
CA ASP A 113 -2.70 -1.35 -4.06
C ASP A 113 -2.54 -1.50 -5.58
N ASP A 114 -3.56 -1.11 -6.38
CA ASP A 114 -3.50 -1.09 -7.84
C ASP A 114 -2.43 -0.09 -8.33
N VAL A 115 -2.42 1.09 -7.73
CA VAL A 115 -1.44 2.15 -8.03
C VAL A 115 -0.03 1.68 -7.67
N ILE A 116 0.15 1.14 -6.46
CA ILE A 116 1.44 0.64 -5.98
C ILE A 116 1.92 -0.53 -6.83
N GLY A 117 1.05 -1.49 -7.16
CA GLY A 117 1.39 -2.64 -8.01
C GLY A 117 1.88 -2.22 -9.39
N THR A 118 1.15 -1.30 -10.03
CA THR A 118 1.52 -0.75 -11.35
C THR A 118 2.88 -0.04 -11.30
N LEU A 119 3.07 0.88 -10.36
CA LEU A 119 4.32 1.62 -10.22
C LEU A 119 5.50 0.71 -9.84
N ALA A 120 5.26 -0.29 -8.98
CA ALA A 120 6.28 -1.25 -8.59
C ALA A 120 6.80 -2.05 -9.78
N TRP A 121 5.91 -2.49 -10.66
CA TRP A 121 6.29 -3.25 -11.85
C TRP A 121 6.98 -2.39 -12.90
N GLN A 122 6.53 -1.15 -13.11
CA GLN A 122 7.19 -0.20 -14.01
C GLN A 122 8.60 0.15 -13.51
N ALA A 123 8.76 0.45 -12.22
CA ALA A 123 10.05 0.78 -11.65
C ALA A 123 11.02 -0.42 -11.66
N ALA A 124 10.55 -1.65 -11.38
CA ALA A 124 11.37 -2.84 -11.48
C ALA A 124 11.87 -3.08 -12.91
N ALA A 125 11.01 -2.87 -13.91
CA ALA A 125 11.39 -2.93 -15.32
C ALA A 125 12.43 -1.84 -15.70
N ALA A 126 12.43 -0.70 -14.99
CA ALA A 126 13.43 0.36 -15.11
C ALA A 126 14.72 0.11 -14.29
N GLY A 127 14.85 -1.09 -13.69
CA GLY A 127 16.06 -1.51 -12.97
C GLY A 127 16.13 -1.10 -11.50
N TYR A 128 15.00 -0.78 -10.89
CA TYR A 128 14.90 -0.49 -9.46
C TYR A 128 14.69 -1.77 -8.63
N THR A 129 15.24 -1.76 -7.42
CA THR A 129 14.75 -2.64 -6.36
C THR A 129 13.59 -1.92 -5.66
N VAL A 130 12.41 -2.53 -5.68
CA VAL A 130 11.18 -1.93 -5.18
C VAL A 130 10.74 -2.61 -3.90
N TYR A 131 10.38 -1.81 -2.91
CA TYR A 131 9.80 -2.23 -1.64
C TYR A 131 8.41 -1.64 -1.48
N MET A 132 7.39 -2.48 -1.52
CA MET A 132 6.01 -2.12 -1.21
C MET A 132 5.83 -2.18 0.30
N VAL A 133 5.66 -1.02 0.93
CA VAL A 133 5.63 -0.90 2.40
C VAL A 133 4.19 -1.04 2.89
N THR A 134 3.81 -2.24 3.25
CA THR A 134 2.47 -2.57 3.73
C THR A 134 2.48 -3.81 4.62
N PRO A 135 1.60 -3.91 5.64
CA PRO A 135 1.34 -5.15 6.37
C PRO A 135 0.43 -6.11 5.59
N ASP A 136 -0.22 -5.66 4.52
CA ASP A 136 -1.22 -6.42 3.79
C ASP A 136 -0.61 -7.65 3.12
N LYS A 137 -1.31 -8.79 3.27
CA LYS A 137 -0.92 -10.09 2.72
C LYS A 137 -1.18 -10.21 1.21
N ASP A 138 -2.15 -9.43 0.70
CA ASP A 138 -2.64 -9.54 -0.66
C ASP A 138 -1.62 -9.03 -1.68
N TYR A 139 -0.71 -8.14 -1.24
CA TYR A 139 0.47 -7.73 -2.00
C TYR A 139 1.43 -8.90 -2.33
N GLY A 140 1.23 -10.08 -1.72
CA GLY A 140 1.98 -11.29 -2.06
C GLY A 140 1.89 -11.66 -3.54
N GLN A 141 0.78 -11.34 -4.20
CA GLN A 141 0.59 -11.57 -5.64
C GLN A 141 1.48 -10.70 -6.54
N LEU A 142 2.01 -9.59 -6.01
CA LEU A 142 2.78 -8.59 -6.76
C LEU A 142 4.29 -8.83 -6.72
N VAL A 143 4.77 -9.67 -5.79
CA VAL A 143 6.20 -9.89 -5.63
C VAL A 143 6.79 -10.64 -6.84
N LYS A 144 7.95 -10.20 -7.24
CA LYS A 144 8.76 -10.83 -8.31
C LYS A 144 10.22 -10.48 -8.12
N GLU A 145 11.08 -10.84 -9.06
CA GLU A 145 12.46 -10.37 -9.04
C GLU A 145 12.50 -8.84 -8.91
N ASN A 146 13.24 -8.34 -7.94
CA ASN A 146 13.37 -6.92 -7.58
C ASN A 146 12.10 -6.22 -7.07
N VAL A 147 11.02 -6.94 -6.74
CA VAL A 147 9.81 -6.39 -6.09
C VAL A 147 9.51 -7.17 -4.82
N PHE A 148 9.54 -6.48 -3.69
CA PHE A 148 9.41 -7.08 -2.36
C PHE A 148 8.30 -6.40 -1.55
N ILE A 149 7.67 -7.15 -0.64
CA ILE A 149 6.89 -6.55 0.44
C ILE A 149 7.86 -6.20 1.57
N TYR A 150 7.74 -4.99 2.09
CA TYR A 150 8.44 -4.54 3.29
C TYR A 150 7.43 -4.31 4.41
N LYS A 151 7.51 -5.10 5.48
CA LYS A 151 6.70 -4.92 6.67
C LYS A 151 7.53 -4.20 7.73
N PRO A 152 7.22 -2.94 8.03
CA PRO A 152 7.95 -2.21 9.07
C PRO A 152 7.83 -2.90 10.44
N PRO A 153 8.79 -2.70 11.36
CA PRO A 153 8.72 -3.21 12.72
C PRO A 153 7.41 -2.86 13.43
N TYR A 154 6.86 -3.78 14.23
CA TYR A 154 5.62 -3.56 14.97
C TYR A 154 5.63 -4.26 16.31
N MET A 155 5.28 -3.54 17.39
CA MET A 155 5.19 -4.06 18.77
C MET A 155 6.41 -4.89 19.20
N GLY A 156 7.62 -4.44 18.83
CA GLY A 156 8.89 -5.13 19.19
C GLY A 156 9.33 -6.21 18.20
N SER A 157 8.57 -6.47 17.11
CA SER A 157 9.07 -7.30 16.02
C SER A 157 10.15 -6.57 15.23
N LYS A 158 10.92 -7.32 14.44
CA LYS A 158 11.82 -6.77 13.43
C LYS A 158 11.03 -6.51 12.14
N GLU A 159 11.65 -5.75 11.23
CA GLU A 159 11.18 -5.66 9.86
C GLU A 159 11.19 -7.04 9.19
N GLU A 160 10.25 -7.25 8.29
CA GLU A 160 10.15 -8.46 7.47
C GLU A 160 10.16 -8.05 6.00
N ILE A 161 11.04 -8.65 5.22
CA ILE A 161 11.10 -8.45 3.76
C ILE A 161 10.69 -9.77 3.12
N LEU A 162 9.64 -9.72 2.29
CA LEU A 162 9.10 -10.90 1.62
C LEU A 162 9.29 -10.76 0.10
N GLY A 163 10.08 -11.62 -0.46
CA GLY A 163 10.17 -11.84 -1.90
C GLY A 163 9.37 -13.07 -2.35
N PRO A 164 9.53 -13.50 -3.60
CA PRO A 164 8.80 -14.66 -4.12
C PRO A 164 8.98 -15.93 -3.29
N LYS A 165 10.20 -16.19 -2.82
CA LYS A 165 10.50 -17.37 -2.02
C LYS A 165 9.73 -17.36 -0.69
N GLU A 166 9.83 -16.26 0.07
CA GLU A 166 9.20 -16.11 1.38
C GLU A 166 7.66 -16.16 1.27
N VAL A 167 7.10 -15.57 0.20
CA VAL A 167 5.66 -15.64 -0.09
C VAL A 167 5.24 -17.07 -0.40
N CYS A 168 5.97 -17.77 -1.28
CA CYS A 168 5.67 -19.16 -1.60
C CYS A 168 5.80 -20.09 -0.37
N GLU A 169 6.81 -19.90 0.46
CA GLU A 169 6.97 -20.67 1.71
C GLU A 169 5.82 -20.42 2.69
N LYS A 170 5.45 -19.16 2.87
CA LYS A 170 4.36 -18.74 3.78
C LYS A 170 3.02 -19.33 3.39
N TRP A 171 2.68 -19.24 2.11
CA TRP A 171 1.41 -19.74 1.57
C TRP A 171 1.45 -21.21 1.16
N GLN A 172 2.61 -21.88 1.26
CA GLN A 172 2.82 -23.29 0.80
C GLN A 172 2.40 -23.48 -0.66
N ILE A 173 2.74 -22.52 -1.51
CA ILE A 173 2.44 -22.49 -2.94
C ILE A 173 3.72 -22.63 -3.77
N LYS A 174 3.56 -22.98 -5.05
CA LYS A 174 4.68 -23.17 -5.99
C LYS A 174 5.06 -21.87 -6.70
N ASP A 175 4.09 -20.99 -6.87
CA ASP A 175 4.23 -19.74 -7.60
C ASP A 175 3.40 -18.63 -6.93
N VAL A 176 3.89 -17.38 -6.96
CA VAL A 176 3.24 -16.22 -6.33
C VAL A 176 1.87 -15.92 -6.92
N HIS A 177 1.62 -16.25 -8.18
CA HIS A 177 0.30 -16.11 -8.81
C HIS A 177 -0.78 -16.94 -8.10
N GLN A 178 -0.42 -18.01 -7.41
CA GLN A 178 -1.37 -18.80 -6.64
C GLN A 178 -1.91 -18.08 -5.39
N VAL A 179 -1.34 -16.94 -4.98
CA VAL A 179 -1.91 -16.10 -3.90
C VAL A 179 -3.34 -15.68 -4.26
N ILE A 180 -3.57 -15.28 -5.51
CA ILE A 180 -4.90 -14.90 -6.01
C ILE A 180 -5.86 -16.09 -5.95
N ASP A 181 -5.38 -17.28 -6.29
CA ASP A 181 -6.18 -18.50 -6.25
C ASP A 181 -6.57 -18.90 -4.82
N ILE A 182 -5.64 -18.71 -3.86
CA ILE A 182 -5.95 -18.92 -2.43
C ILE A 182 -7.06 -17.96 -2.00
N LEU A 183 -6.93 -16.67 -2.30
CA LEU A 183 -7.92 -15.66 -1.96
C LEU A 183 -9.27 -15.94 -2.66
N GLY A 184 -9.24 -16.37 -3.92
CA GLY A 184 -10.44 -16.79 -4.64
C GLY A 184 -11.16 -17.97 -4.00
N LEU A 185 -10.42 -18.96 -3.50
CA LEU A 185 -10.98 -20.13 -2.84
C LEU A 185 -11.49 -19.84 -1.43
N MET A 186 -10.69 -19.15 -0.60
CA MET A 186 -11.02 -18.92 0.80
C MET A 186 -11.84 -17.66 1.06
N GLY A 187 -11.83 -16.71 0.12
CA GLY A 187 -12.37 -15.38 0.31
C GLY A 187 -11.48 -14.49 1.21
N ASP A 188 -11.94 -13.27 1.45
CA ASP A 188 -11.40 -12.37 2.46
C ASP A 188 -12.52 -11.69 3.25
N ALA A 189 -12.60 -12.01 4.54
CA ALA A 189 -13.64 -11.47 5.41
C ALA A 189 -13.46 -9.96 5.67
N VAL A 190 -12.23 -9.42 5.55
CA VAL A 190 -11.98 -7.99 5.75
C VAL A 190 -12.56 -7.18 4.59
N ASP A 191 -12.45 -7.70 3.38
CA ASP A 191 -12.93 -7.05 2.15
C ASP A 191 -14.29 -7.57 1.70
N ASN A 192 -14.92 -8.41 2.54
CA ASN A 192 -16.19 -9.06 2.23
C ASN A 192 -16.17 -9.86 0.93
N ILE A 193 -15.02 -10.46 0.61
CA ILE A 193 -14.86 -11.35 -0.54
C ILE A 193 -15.32 -12.75 -0.13
N PRO A 194 -16.33 -13.33 -0.81
CA PRO A 194 -17.05 -14.48 -0.27
C PRO A 194 -16.27 -15.80 -0.28
N GLY A 195 -15.43 -16.06 -1.28
CA GLY A 195 -14.79 -17.35 -1.48
C GLY A 195 -15.78 -18.52 -1.64
N ILE A 196 -15.34 -19.73 -1.34
CA ILE A 196 -16.20 -20.92 -1.27
C ILE A 196 -16.57 -21.17 0.19
N PRO A 197 -17.86 -21.17 0.58
CA PRO A 197 -18.30 -21.39 1.95
C PRO A 197 -17.72 -22.67 2.58
N GLY A 198 -16.95 -22.50 3.67
CA GLY A 198 -16.31 -23.60 4.38
C GLY A 198 -15.00 -24.10 3.75
N VAL A 199 -14.43 -23.35 2.82
CA VAL A 199 -13.04 -23.47 2.38
C VAL A 199 -12.24 -22.36 3.05
N GLY A 200 -11.40 -22.70 4.01
CA GLY A 200 -10.46 -21.77 4.64
C GLY A 200 -9.05 -21.98 4.10
N GLU A 201 -8.12 -21.14 4.56
CA GLU A 201 -6.73 -21.07 4.12
C GLU A 201 -6.05 -22.45 3.96
N LYS A 202 -6.08 -23.29 5.02
CA LYS A 202 -5.46 -24.63 4.98
C LYS A 202 -6.06 -25.55 3.92
N THR A 203 -7.36 -25.40 3.64
CA THR A 203 -8.04 -26.19 2.62
C THR A 203 -7.69 -25.69 1.24
N ALA A 204 -7.67 -24.36 1.04
CA ALA A 204 -7.25 -23.74 -0.21
C ALA A 204 -5.81 -24.14 -0.58
N MET A 205 -4.88 -24.05 0.37
CA MET A 205 -3.49 -24.48 0.18
C MET A 205 -3.39 -25.96 -0.26
N LYS A 206 -4.14 -26.88 0.39
CA LYS A 206 -4.14 -28.30 0.02
C LYS A 206 -4.70 -28.55 -1.38
N LEU A 207 -5.76 -27.83 -1.74
CA LEU A 207 -6.36 -27.94 -3.07
C LEU A 207 -5.39 -27.43 -4.14
N LEU A 208 -4.74 -26.28 -3.93
CA LEU A 208 -3.75 -25.77 -4.90
C LEU A 208 -2.49 -26.62 -4.97
N ALA A 209 -2.03 -27.22 -3.86
CA ALA A 209 -0.91 -28.16 -3.89
C ALA A 209 -1.19 -29.37 -4.80
N GLN A 210 -2.46 -29.77 -4.93
CA GLN A 210 -2.88 -30.95 -5.72
C GLN A 210 -3.30 -30.58 -7.16
N TYR A 211 -3.91 -29.40 -7.35
CA TYR A 211 -4.54 -29.03 -8.63
C TYR A 211 -3.92 -27.79 -9.29
N ASP A 212 -2.97 -27.15 -8.66
CA ASP A 212 -2.17 -25.99 -9.12
C ASP A 212 -2.92 -24.67 -9.31
N SER A 213 -4.18 -24.66 -9.72
CA SER A 213 -4.97 -23.45 -9.91
C SER A 213 -6.42 -23.62 -9.47
N ILE A 214 -7.11 -22.51 -9.22
CA ILE A 214 -8.52 -22.50 -8.88
C ILE A 214 -9.36 -23.10 -10.01
N GLU A 215 -9.03 -22.84 -11.28
CA GLU A 215 -9.72 -23.39 -12.44
C GLU A 215 -9.64 -24.92 -12.45
N ASN A 216 -8.45 -25.45 -12.15
CA ASN A 216 -8.25 -26.89 -12.07
C ASN A 216 -8.96 -27.50 -10.86
N VAL A 217 -9.03 -26.80 -9.72
CA VAL A 217 -9.82 -27.23 -8.55
C VAL A 217 -11.28 -27.34 -8.93
N LEU A 218 -11.85 -26.33 -9.60
CA LEU A 218 -13.24 -26.32 -10.06
C LEU A 218 -13.52 -27.43 -11.08
N ALA A 219 -12.65 -27.59 -12.07
CA ALA A 219 -12.77 -28.64 -13.11
C ALA A 219 -12.70 -30.08 -12.55
N ASN A 220 -12.02 -30.25 -11.41
CA ASN A 220 -11.87 -31.56 -10.78
C ASN A 220 -12.77 -31.79 -9.55
N ALA A 221 -13.79 -30.97 -9.34
CA ALA A 221 -14.69 -31.07 -8.19
C ALA A 221 -15.32 -32.44 -8.04
N ASP A 222 -15.64 -33.13 -9.14
CA ASP A 222 -16.13 -34.54 -9.15
C ASP A 222 -15.11 -35.53 -8.60
N LYS A 223 -13.83 -35.35 -8.92
CA LYS A 223 -12.74 -36.24 -8.44
C LYS A 223 -12.42 -35.98 -6.97
N ILE A 224 -12.54 -34.72 -6.53
CA ILE A 224 -12.39 -34.35 -5.12
C ILE A 224 -13.48 -35.08 -4.30
N GLY A 225 -14.69 -35.12 -4.85
CA GLY A 225 -15.80 -35.90 -4.32
C GLY A 225 -16.27 -35.50 -2.93
N GLY A 226 -17.25 -36.23 -2.41
CA GLY A 226 -17.80 -36.03 -1.09
C GLY A 226 -18.31 -34.62 -0.85
N LYS A 227 -18.47 -34.23 0.42
CA LYS A 227 -18.95 -32.90 0.80
C LYS A 227 -18.07 -31.76 0.29
N MET A 228 -16.78 -31.99 0.08
CA MET A 228 -15.87 -30.96 -0.42
C MET A 228 -16.10 -30.70 -1.91
N GLY A 229 -16.19 -31.75 -2.72
CA GLY A 229 -16.52 -31.60 -4.13
C GLY A 229 -17.86 -30.92 -4.38
N GLU A 230 -18.88 -31.27 -3.56
CA GLU A 230 -20.19 -30.62 -3.60
C GLU A 230 -20.10 -29.10 -3.29
N LYS A 231 -19.33 -28.71 -2.25
CA LYS A 231 -19.10 -27.31 -1.91
C LYS A 231 -18.38 -26.56 -3.02
N ILE A 232 -17.37 -27.17 -3.62
CA ILE A 232 -16.61 -26.55 -4.72
C ILE A 232 -17.52 -26.33 -5.92
N LYS A 233 -18.36 -27.29 -6.27
CA LYS A 233 -19.35 -27.14 -7.36
C LYS A 233 -20.35 -26.01 -7.08
N ALA A 234 -20.92 -26.02 -5.88
CA ALA A 234 -21.90 -25.02 -5.48
C ALA A 234 -21.33 -23.61 -5.36
N GLY A 235 -20.04 -23.48 -5.03
CA GLY A 235 -19.34 -22.22 -4.86
C GLY A 235 -18.51 -21.78 -6.07
N ALA A 236 -18.64 -22.42 -7.23
CA ALA A 236 -17.76 -22.15 -8.38
C ALA A 236 -17.82 -20.69 -8.85
N ASP A 237 -19.01 -20.15 -9.05
CA ASP A 237 -19.19 -18.76 -9.48
C ASP A 237 -18.66 -17.78 -8.43
N SER A 238 -18.89 -18.07 -7.14
CA SER A 238 -18.37 -17.27 -6.03
C SER A 238 -16.85 -17.28 -5.98
N ALA A 239 -16.21 -18.41 -6.26
CA ALA A 239 -14.76 -18.51 -6.29
C ALA A 239 -14.14 -17.69 -7.44
N ILE A 240 -14.74 -17.71 -8.63
CA ILE A 240 -14.29 -16.91 -9.77
C ILE A 240 -14.47 -15.43 -9.50
N LEU A 241 -15.63 -15.02 -8.98
CA LEU A 241 -15.86 -13.64 -8.57
C LEU A 241 -14.84 -13.20 -7.51
N SER A 242 -14.58 -14.04 -6.50
CA SER A 242 -13.62 -13.76 -5.43
C SER A 242 -12.20 -13.62 -5.95
N LYS A 243 -11.78 -14.47 -6.90
CA LYS A 243 -10.50 -14.34 -7.59
C LYS A 243 -10.39 -12.98 -8.31
N GLN A 244 -11.45 -12.58 -9.03
CA GLN A 244 -11.49 -11.29 -9.73
C GLN A 244 -11.37 -10.11 -8.74
N LEU A 245 -12.12 -10.13 -7.64
CA LEU A 245 -12.10 -9.07 -6.64
C LEU A 245 -10.76 -8.96 -5.90
N ALA A 246 -10.11 -10.11 -5.63
CA ALA A 246 -8.81 -10.17 -4.95
C ALA A 246 -7.62 -9.83 -5.87
N THR A 247 -7.84 -9.78 -7.19
CA THR A 247 -6.76 -9.47 -8.14
C THR A 247 -6.44 -7.98 -8.13
N ILE A 248 -5.19 -7.64 -7.85
CA ILE A 248 -4.67 -6.28 -7.92
C ILE A 248 -4.38 -5.93 -9.37
N ILE A 249 -4.88 -4.78 -9.83
CA ILE A 249 -4.71 -4.28 -11.20
C ILE A 249 -3.32 -3.66 -11.33
N THR A 250 -2.54 -4.08 -12.33
CA THR A 250 -1.14 -3.64 -12.48
C THR A 250 -0.87 -2.84 -13.77
N ASP A 251 -1.92 -2.34 -14.38
CA ASP A 251 -1.89 -1.54 -15.61
C ASP A 251 -2.79 -0.28 -15.53
N VAL A 252 -2.96 0.24 -14.30
CA VAL A 252 -3.72 1.49 -14.10
C VAL A 252 -3.00 2.68 -14.77
N PRO A 253 -3.73 3.76 -15.12
CA PRO A 253 -3.18 4.88 -15.89
C PRO A 253 -2.27 5.81 -15.05
N VAL A 254 -1.22 5.23 -14.45
CA VAL A 254 -0.13 5.93 -13.78
C VAL A 254 1.19 5.59 -14.46
N THR A 255 2.13 6.53 -14.42
CA THR A 255 3.46 6.34 -15.02
C THR A 255 4.54 6.64 -14.00
N PHE A 256 5.51 5.75 -13.92
CA PHE A 256 6.70 5.95 -13.09
C PHE A 256 7.67 6.90 -13.79
N HIS A 257 7.80 8.13 -13.26
CA HIS A 257 8.81 9.09 -13.67
C HIS A 257 9.84 9.23 -12.55
N GLU A 258 11.07 8.80 -12.79
CA GLU A 258 12.15 8.76 -11.78
C GLU A 258 12.25 10.05 -10.97
N GLU A 259 12.25 11.20 -11.65
CA GLU A 259 12.48 12.50 -11.02
C GLU A 259 11.41 12.91 -10.00
N ASP A 260 10.17 12.41 -10.18
CA ASP A 260 9.04 12.74 -9.30
C ASP A 260 9.13 12.01 -7.96
N PHE A 261 9.82 10.86 -7.93
CA PHE A 261 9.95 9.99 -6.77
C PHE A 261 11.27 10.18 -6.01
N CYS A 262 12.21 10.95 -6.58
CA CYS A 262 13.54 11.14 -6.01
C CYS A 262 13.47 11.80 -4.63
N ILE A 263 14.09 11.19 -3.63
CA ILE A 263 14.16 11.78 -2.29
C ILE A 263 15.05 13.02 -2.34
N ARG A 264 14.51 14.13 -1.83
CA ARG A 264 15.16 15.42 -1.73
C ARG A 264 15.25 15.85 -0.27
N ASP A 265 16.06 16.86 0.03
CA ASP A 265 16.10 17.44 1.35
C ASP A 265 14.70 17.95 1.74
N HIS A 266 14.28 17.65 2.96
CA HIS A 266 13.00 18.07 3.47
C HIS A 266 12.89 19.60 3.64
N ASN A 267 11.69 20.10 3.43
CA ASN A 267 11.37 21.51 3.64
C ASN A 267 11.19 21.78 5.15
N LYS A 268 12.25 22.31 5.79
CA LYS A 268 12.26 22.57 7.24
C LYS A 268 11.20 23.60 7.66
N ASP A 269 10.97 24.61 6.84
CA ASP A 269 10.01 25.67 7.15
C ASP A 269 8.58 25.13 7.11
N ALA A 270 8.23 24.39 6.05
CA ALA A 270 6.92 23.75 5.95
C ALA A 270 6.67 22.74 7.08
N LEU A 271 7.69 21.98 7.49
CA LEU A 271 7.58 21.06 8.63
C LEU A 271 7.45 21.83 9.95
N SER A 272 8.21 22.94 10.15
CA SER A 272 8.15 23.74 11.38
C SER A 272 6.84 24.52 11.53
N GLU A 273 6.29 25.08 10.45
CA GLU A 273 4.99 25.74 10.45
C GLU A 273 3.86 24.78 10.80
N ASN A 274 3.88 23.59 10.22
CA ASN A 274 2.93 22.53 10.58
C ASN A 274 3.06 22.09 12.04
N TRP A 275 4.23 22.23 12.65
CA TRP A 275 4.51 21.78 14.02
C TRP A 275 4.32 22.86 15.07
N ASN A 276 4.70 24.10 14.77
CA ASN A 276 4.54 25.23 15.70
C ASN A 276 3.10 25.74 15.82
N SER A 277 2.30 25.60 14.77
CA SER A 277 0.89 26.00 14.77
C SER A 277 -0.04 24.99 15.49
N LYS A 278 0.45 23.80 15.81
CA LYS A 278 -0.32 22.75 16.48
C LYS A 278 0.51 22.08 17.58
N PRO A 279 0.10 22.20 18.86
CA PRO A 279 0.90 21.81 20.03
C PRO A 279 1.10 20.30 20.24
N TRP A 280 0.88 19.46 19.23
CA TRP A 280 0.98 18.02 19.32
C TRP A 280 2.37 17.44 19.02
N VAL A 281 3.33 18.28 18.63
CA VAL A 281 4.71 17.85 18.38
C VAL A 281 5.62 18.31 19.49
N ASN A 282 6.02 17.37 20.33
CA ASN A 282 7.13 17.61 21.26
C ASN A 282 8.43 17.68 20.44
N VAL A 283 9.03 18.86 20.39
CA VAL A 283 10.14 19.27 19.51
C VAL A 283 11.38 18.36 19.56
N SER A 284 11.46 17.42 20.50
CA SER A 284 12.66 16.61 20.73
C SER A 284 13.08 15.70 19.60
N TRP A 285 12.20 15.38 18.64
CA TRP A 285 12.55 14.53 17.49
C TRP A 285 12.70 15.29 16.17
N ALA A 286 12.13 16.49 16.05
CA ALA A 286 12.41 17.39 14.93
C ALA A 286 13.90 17.77 14.85
N THR A 287 14.56 17.88 16.01
CA THR A 287 16.01 18.09 16.11
C THR A 287 16.86 16.86 15.75
N ARG A 288 16.25 15.68 15.64
CA ARG A 288 16.90 14.44 15.20
C ARG A 288 16.89 14.23 13.69
N LEU A 289 16.26 15.11 12.92
CA LEU A 289 16.32 15.10 11.46
C LEU A 289 17.74 15.54 11.04
N VAL A 290 18.61 14.57 10.82
CA VAL A 290 19.90 14.82 10.15
C VAL A 290 19.56 15.17 8.70
N PRO A 291 20.15 16.24 8.12
CA PRO A 291 19.96 16.54 6.70
C PRO A 291 20.25 15.30 5.85
N VAL A 292 19.35 14.96 4.94
CA VAL A 292 19.51 13.79 4.02
C VAL A 292 20.82 13.92 3.24
N ALA A 293 21.26 15.13 2.94
CA ALA A 293 22.56 15.43 2.32
C ALA A 293 23.78 14.87 3.08
N LYS A 294 23.67 14.56 4.37
CA LYS A 294 24.75 13.91 5.14
C LYS A 294 24.70 12.38 5.07
N LEU A 295 23.62 11.80 4.56
CA LEU A 295 23.45 10.36 4.43
C LEU A 295 23.81 9.84 3.03
N LEU A 296 23.88 10.75 2.05
CA LEU A 296 24.29 10.41 0.69
C LEU A 296 25.80 10.69 0.52
N PRO A 297 26.60 9.79 -0.07
CA PRO A 297 27.97 10.10 -0.48
C PRO A 297 27.92 11.30 -1.43
N GLN A 298 28.75 12.31 -1.20
CA GLN A 298 28.81 13.56 -1.97
C GLN A 298 29.02 13.28 -3.47
N ALA A 299 27.93 13.14 -4.22
CA ALA A 299 27.97 13.37 -5.65
C ALA A 299 27.92 14.89 -5.85
N ARG A 300 29.04 15.47 -6.32
CA ARG A 300 29.11 16.90 -6.67
C ARG A 300 28.21 17.17 -7.85
N TYR A 301 27.02 17.71 -7.60
CA TYR A 301 26.20 18.35 -8.61
C TYR A 301 26.27 19.86 -8.44
N ASN A 302 26.72 20.50 -9.50
CA ASN A 302 26.90 21.96 -9.61
C ASN A 302 25.52 22.60 -9.84
N TRP A 303 24.95 23.22 -8.84
CA TRP A 303 23.62 23.86 -8.88
C TRP A 303 23.74 25.38 -9.18
N THR A 304 24.10 25.72 -10.42
CA THR A 304 23.90 27.08 -10.91
C THR A 304 23.11 27.03 -12.20
N SER A 305 21.82 26.94 -12.09
CA SER A 305 20.76 27.29 -13.04
C SER A 305 19.60 26.33 -12.90
N LEU A 306 18.55 26.77 -12.24
CA LEU A 306 17.15 26.52 -12.61
C LEU A 306 16.26 27.19 -11.55
N ALA A 307 15.94 28.44 -11.85
CA ALA A 307 14.83 29.14 -11.20
C ALA A 307 13.52 28.57 -11.75
N THR A 308 12.54 28.43 -10.86
CA THR A 308 11.10 28.13 -11.05
C THR A 308 10.71 26.72 -11.52
N PRO A 309 9.96 25.99 -10.69
CA PRO A 309 9.28 24.76 -11.14
C PRO A 309 8.05 25.11 -12.00
N PRO A 310 7.77 24.36 -13.07
CA PRO A 310 6.53 24.56 -13.84
C PRO A 310 5.33 24.01 -13.05
N LEU A 311 4.42 24.91 -12.68
CA LEU A 311 3.03 24.64 -12.32
C LEU A 311 2.32 23.93 -13.51
N ARG A 312 2.31 22.62 -13.56
CA ARG A 312 1.60 21.84 -14.58
C ARG A 312 0.98 20.53 -14.07
N LEU A 313 0.30 20.59 -12.93
CA LEU A 313 -0.51 19.44 -12.48
C LEU A 313 -1.89 19.83 -11.92
N LEU A 314 -2.33 21.09 -12.15
CA LEU A 314 -3.65 21.57 -11.71
C LEU A 314 -4.58 22.04 -12.85
N SER A 315 -4.32 21.69 -14.11
CA SER A 315 -5.12 22.23 -15.25
C SER A 315 -5.87 21.22 -16.10
N LEU A 316 -5.96 19.94 -15.74
CA LEU A 316 -6.74 18.95 -16.50
C LEU A 316 -8.21 18.80 -16.04
N HIS A 317 -8.63 19.50 -14.99
CA HIS A 317 -10.02 19.42 -14.49
C HIS A 317 -10.99 20.49 -15.04
N ARG A 318 -10.63 21.26 -16.08
CA ARG A 318 -11.51 22.33 -16.60
C ARG A 318 -11.91 22.25 -18.08
N LYS A 319 -11.76 21.13 -18.77
CA LYS A 319 -12.09 21.04 -20.20
C LYS A 319 -13.13 20.01 -20.64
N ILE A 320 -13.87 19.39 -19.73
CA ILE A 320 -14.90 18.39 -20.12
C ILE A 320 -16.36 18.85 -19.84
N ILE A 321 -16.61 20.08 -19.41
CA ILE A 321 -17.99 20.57 -19.13
C ILE A 321 -18.53 21.57 -20.16
N LEU A 322 -17.96 21.74 -21.33
CA LEU A 322 -18.55 22.65 -22.36
C LEU A 322 -18.54 22.03 -23.77
N SER A 323 -19.14 20.85 -23.96
CA SER A 323 -19.58 20.40 -25.27
C SER A 323 -20.74 19.41 -25.16
N LYS A 324 -21.90 19.87 -24.74
CA LYS A 324 -23.22 19.34 -25.10
C LYS A 324 -24.25 20.43 -24.81
N ARG A 325 -24.47 21.26 -25.78
CA ARG A 325 -25.76 21.85 -26.14
C ARG A 325 -25.93 21.68 -27.63
#